data_9c943e31c60bb68bc78493c05c91e77d
#
_entry.id   9c943e31c60bb68bc78493c05c91e77d
#
_cell.length_a   1.000
_cell.length_b   1.000
_cell.length_c   1.000
_cell.angle_alpha   90.00
_cell.angle_beta   90.00
_cell.angle_gamma   90.00
#
_symmetry.space_group_name_H-M   'P 1'
#
loop_
_entity.id
_entity.type
_entity.pdbx_description
1 polymer ?
#
loop_
_entity_poly.entity_id
_entity_poly.type
_entity_poly.pdbx_seq_one_letter_code
_entity_poly.pdbx_strand_id
1 'polypeptide(L)'
;RLQACASMDHFWGERKWLDILGITKRDYKAFLQEQRPLSDTSITSLADYLDVSADEIQQGTVDFRAVSTQKGDGDKVLPEPYSIAAFGRLRTTITSFDYIEERLGWRVRADTLRHFRINEAVLSDYMAPTNMRVITDLALYMQTKHNMSDSQLFHMGMHSSVGNRNTLIGAVLSTARDITEAYAIYIDELAKFFENNLRYTITLLREDRCTLEAVSYRYVAEALGVRHLGNKQVCAIRAGMLASVPHYLDQPQASVTEPLCVHRGDSVCRYEIKFPHVASL
;
A
#
# COMPACT_ATOMS: atom_id res chain seq x y z
N ARG A 1 -4.52 28.83 -17.27
CA ARG A 1 -4.97 28.52 -15.89
C ARG A 1 -5.05 27.03 -15.64
N LEU A 2 -5.47 26.22 -16.59
CA LEU A 2 -5.47 24.73 -16.52
C LEU A 2 -4.15 24.09 -16.93
N GLN A 3 -3.20 24.84 -17.53
CA GLN A 3 -1.83 24.38 -17.73
C GLN A 3 -1.10 24.10 -16.40
N ALA A 4 -1.53 24.72 -15.30
CA ALA A 4 -1.05 24.35 -13.96
C ALA A 4 -1.53 22.95 -13.54
N CYS A 5 -2.76 22.55 -13.91
CA CYS A 5 -3.23 21.18 -13.70
C CYS A 5 -2.48 20.17 -14.60
N ALA A 6 -2.15 20.53 -15.84
CA ALA A 6 -1.37 19.68 -16.74
C ALA A 6 0.09 19.47 -16.27
N SER A 7 0.66 20.43 -15.52
CA SER A 7 1.97 20.22 -14.87
C SER A 7 1.89 19.24 -13.68
N MET A 8 0.72 19.00 -13.15
CA MET A 8 0.46 17.93 -12.17
C MET A 8 0.30 16.55 -12.84
N ASP A 9 0.11 16.46 -14.17
CA ASP A 9 0.05 15.20 -14.92
C ASP A 9 1.34 14.35 -14.79
N HIS A 10 2.47 14.95 -14.48
CA HIS A 10 3.69 14.21 -14.18
C HIS A 10 3.64 13.45 -12.85
N PHE A 11 2.75 13.84 -11.94
CA PHE A 11 2.55 13.20 -10.63
C PHE A 11 1.36 12.21 -10.62
N TRP A 12 0.36 12.47 -11.49
CA TRP A 12 -0.93 11.78 -11.46
C TRP A 12 -1.30 11.38 -12.88
N GLY A 13 -1.21 10.14 -13.24
CA GLY A 13 -1.56 9.68 -14.58
C GLY A 13 -2.98 10.11 -15.02
N GLU A 14 -3.20 10.28 -16.33
CA GLU A 14 -4.48 10.69 -16.97
C GLU A 14 -5.69 9.94 -16.37
N ARG A 15 -5.54 8.65 -16.07
CA ARG A 15 -6.59 7.80 -15.49
C ARG A 15 -7.10 8.34 -14.16
N LYS A 16 -6.22 8.80 -13.29
CA LYS A 16 -6.60 9.33 -11.98
C LYS A 16 -7.43 10.61 -12.10
N TRP A 17 -7.11 11.48 -13.04
CA TRP A 17 -7.91 12.67 -13.32
C TRP A 17 -9.31 12.34 -13.83
N LEU A 18 -9.45 11.34 -14.69
CA LEU A 18 -10.74 10.88 -15.17
C LEU A 18 -11.61 10.37 -14.02
N ASP A 19 -11.02 9.62 -13.10
CA ASP A 19 -11.70 9.08 -11.92
C ASP A 19 -12.11 10.19 -10.95
N ILE A 20 -11.24 11.17 -10.67
CA ILE A 20 -11.55 12.33 -9.79
C ILE A 20 -12.69 13.17 -10.38
N LEU A 21 -12.61 13.49 -11.65
CA LEU A 21 -13.59 14.31 -12.33
C LEU A 21 -14.89 13.54 -12.66
N GLY A 22 -14.88 12.21 -12.60
CA GLY A 22 -16.01 11.35 -12.97
C GLY A 22 -16.40 11.49 -14.44
N ILE A 23 -15.42 11.71 -15.33
CA ILE A 23 -15.64 11.94 -16.76
C ILE A 23 -14.89 10.97 -17.63
N THR A 24 -15.34 10.87 -18.90
CA THR A 24 -14.62 10.03 -19.88
C THR A 24 -13.37 10.74 -20.43
N LYS A 25 -12.44 9.97 -20.98
CA LYS A 25 -11.26 10.52 -21.69
C LYS A 25 -11.65 11.49 -22.81
N ARG A 26 -12.78 11.25 -23.48
CA ARG A 26 -13.31 12.12 -24.52
C ARG A 26 -13.77 13.47 -23.96
N ASP A 27 -14.50 13.45 -22.85
CA ASP A 27 -14.95 14.68 -22.19
C ASP A 27 -13.79 15.47 -21.60
N TYR A 28 -12.78 14.78 -21.05
CA TYR A 28 -11.55 15.42 -20.56
C TYR A 28 -10.78 16.12 -21.67
N LYS A 29 -10.64 15.48 -22.83
CA LYS A 29 -10.01 16.12 -24.00
C LYS A 29 -10.80 17.32 -24.49
N ALA A 30 -12.13 17.21 -24.57
CA ALA A 30 -13.00 18.32 -24.96
C ALA A 30 -12.89 19.50 -23.98
N PHE A 31 -12.78 19.22 -22.67
CA PHE A 31 -12.55 20.23 -21.66
C PHE A 31 -11.17 20.92 -21.82
N LEU A 32 -10.09 20.15 -22.01
CA LEU A 32 -8.75 20.72 -22.24
C LEU A 32 -8.66 21.60 -23.48
N GLN A 33 -9.50 21.32 -24.48
CA GLN A 33 -9.61 22.11 -25.71
C GLN A 33 -10.62 23.27 -25.62
N GLU A 34 -11.10 23.54 -24.39
CA GLU A 34 -12.12 24.61 -24.14
C GLU A 34 -13.44 24.42 -24.90
N GLN A 35 -13.70 23.22 -25.42
CA GLN A 35 -14.90 22.90 -26.16
C GLN A 35 -16.11 22.63 -25.25
N ARG A 36 -15.85 22.23 -24.01
CA ARG A 36 -16.89 21.88 -23.05
C ARG A 36 -16.46 22.19 -21.61
N PRO A 37 -17.27 22.90 -20.81
CA PRO A 37 -16.98 23.11 -19.38
C PRO A 37 -17.13 21.80 -18.60
N LEU A 38 -16.49 21.73 -17.45
CA LEU A 38 -16.74 20.67 -16.46
C LEU A 38 -18.16 20.82 -15.88
N SER A 39 -18.79 19.70 -15.57
CA SER A 39 -20.07 19.70 -14.87
C SER A 39 -19.90 20.15 -13.42
N ASP A 40 -20.97 20.65 -12.79
CA ASP A 40 -20.95 21.00 -11.36
C ASP A 40 -20.53 19.82 -10.49
N THR A 41 -20.96 18.60 -10.84
CA THR A 41 -20.55 17.37 -10.15
C THR A 41 -19.02 17.16 -10.24
N SER A 42 -18.44 17.38 -11.42
CA SER A 42 -16.98 17.25 -11.61
C SER A 42 -16.22 18.33 -10.84
N ILE A 43 -16.77 19.57 -10.81
CA ILE A 43 -16.19 20.67 -10.04
C ILE A 43 -16.24 20.38 -8.55
N THR A 44 -17.38 19.87 -8.05
CA THR A 44 -17.52 19.46 -6.64
C THR A 44 -16.54 18.33 -6.29
N SER A 45 -16.43 17.31 -7.14
CA SER A 45 -15.46 16.22 -6.93
C SER A 45 -14.02 16.72 -6.90
N LEU A 46 -13.69 17.69 -7.77
CA LEU A 46 -12.37 18.32 -7.78
C LEU A 46 -12.13 19.17 -6.54
N ALA A 47 -13.14 19.92 -6.10
CA ALA A 47 -13.10 20.74 -4.88
C ALA A 47 -12.85 19.86 -3.65
N ASP A 48 -13.62 18.78 -3.50
CA ASP A 48 -13.43 17.77 -2.45
C ASP A 48 -12.02 17.18 -2.47
N TYR A 49 -11.54 16.83 -3.68
CA TYR A 49 -10.20 16.25 -3.82
C TYR A 49 -9.11 17.24 -3.44
N LEU A 50 -9.24 18.51 -3.83
CA LEU A 50 -8.25 19.55 -3.55
C LEU A 50 -8.39 20.17 -2.15
N ASP A 51 -9.46 19.84 -1.42
CA ASP A 51 -9.83 20.44 -0.12
C ASP A 51 -10.00 21.96 -0.22
N VAL A 52 -10.72 22.39 -1.25
CA VAL A 52 -11.07 23.80 -1.52
C VAL A 52 -12.56 23.92 -1.80
N SER A 53 -13.10 25.14 -1.87
CA SER A 53 -14.49 25.33 -2.25
C SER A 53 -14.70 25.20 -3.77
N ALA A 54 -15.89 24.74 -4.18
CA ALA A 54 -16.27 24.69 -5.59
C ALA A 54 -16.26 26.10 -6.21
N ASP A 55 -16.64 27.11 -5.43
CA ASP A 55 -16.64 28.52 -5.86
C ASP A 55 -15.24 29.02 -6.18
N GLU A 56 -14.22 28.67 -5.38
CA GLU A 56 -12.83 29.03 -5.67
C GLU A 56 -12.34 28.42 -6.99
N ILE A 57 -12.77 27.18 -7.29
CA ILE A 57 -12.44 26.55 -8.59
C ILE A 57 -13.12 27.26 -9.74
N GLN A 58 -14.42 27.57 -9.62
CA GLN A 58 -15.20 28.26 -10.66
C GLN A 58 -14.68 29.67 -10.92
N GLN A 59 -14.33 30.40 -9.87
CA GLN A 59 -13.79 31.76 -9.95
C GLN A 59 -12.30 31.79 -10.36
N GLY A 60 -11.62 30.63 -10.34
CA GLY A 60 -10.21 30.54 -10.62
C GLY A 60 -9.33 31.22 -9.58
N THR A 61 -9.81 31.31 -8.34
CA THR A 61 -9.12 31.95 -7.20
C THR A 61 -8.36 30.94 -6.33
N VAL A 62 -8.40 29.63 -6.69
CA VAL A 62 -7.66 28.59 -5.98
C VAL A 62 -6.17 28.93 -5.92
N ASP A 63 -5.62 29.03 -4.74
CA ASP A 63 -4.18 29.12 -4.54
C ASP A 63 -3.53 27.73 -4.71
N PHE A 64 -3.19 27.41 -5.96
CA PHE A 64 -2.54 26.14 -6.28
C PHE A 64 -1.16 25.97 -5.62
N ARG A 65 -0.51 27.06 -5.17
CA ARG A 65 0.71 26.93 -4.37
C ARG A 65 0.38 26.43 -2.97
N ALA A 66 -0.63 27.02 -2.32
CA ALA A 66 -1.10 26.57 -1.01
C ALA A 66 -1.59 25.11 -1.09
N VAL A 67 -2.37 24.74 -2.13
CA VAL A 67 -2.84 23.38 -2.36
C VAL A 67 -1.67 22.43 -2.62
N SER A 68 -0.68 22.80 -3.44
CA SER A 68 0.50 21.96 -3.69
C SER A 68 1.39 21.87 -2.45
N THR A 69 1.49 22.92 -1.65
CA THR A 69 2.21 22.91 -0.37
C THR A 69 1.49 22.05 0.66
N GLN A 70 0.17 22.14 0.77
CA GLN A 70 -0.61 21.22 1.61
C GLN A 70 -0.49 19.75 1.17
N LYS A 71 -0.37 19.50 -0.14
CA LYS A 71 -0.32 18.15 -0.71
C LYS A 71 1.09 17.68 -1.10
N GLY A 72 2.06 18.58 -1.28
CA GLY A 72 3.38 18.27 -1.81
C GLY A 72 4.59 18.64 -0.94
N ASP A 73 4.50 19.71 -0.14
CA ASP A 73 5.61 20.21 0.70
C ASP A 73 5.31 20.15 2.21
N GLY A 74 4.20 19.56 2.61
CA GLY A 74 3.94 19.24 4.01
C GLY A 74 5.05 18.33 4.54
N ASP A 75 5.31 18.38 5.83
CA ASP A 75 6.33 17.56 6.48
C ASP A 75 6.28 16.11 5.95
N LYS A 76 7.32 15.72 5.21
CA LYS A 76 7.52 14.34 4.74
C LYS A 76 7.82 13.39 5.89
N VAL A 77 7.19 13.64 7.03
CA VAL A 77 7.38 12.91 8.27
C VAL A 77 6.03 12.30 8.68
N LEU A 78 6.04 11.03 9.03
CA LEU A 78 4.88 10.40 9.62
C LEU A 78 4.55 11.00 10.98
N PRO A 79 3.27 11.05 11.39
CA PRO A 79 2.87 11.41 12.75
C PRO A 79 3.62 10.57 13.80
N GLU A 80 3.85 11.16 14.98
CA GLU A 80 4.62 10.55 16.07
C GLU A 80 4.28 9.08 16.36
N PRO A 81 3.00 8.65 16.43
CA PRO A 81 2.70 7.25 16.71
C PRO A 81 3.29 6.26 15.70
N TYR A 82 3.62 6.73 14.49
CA TYR A 82 4.10 5.91 13.37
C TYR A 82 5.59 6.10 13.07
N SER A 83 6.20 7.16 13.61
CA SER A 83 7.61 7.51 13.41
C SER A 83 8.52 7.14 14.57
N ILE A 84 7.99 6.88 15.77
CA ILE A 84 8.77 6.37 16.90
C ILE A 84 9.13 4.89 16.68
N ALA A 85 10.31 4.47 17.12
CA ALA A 85 10.80 3.10 16.94
C ALA A 85 10.58 2.58 15.49
N ALA A 86 10.94 3.40 14.52
CA ALA A 86 10.67 3.21 13.10
C ALA A 86 11.72 2.28 12.46
N PHE A 87 11.63 0.99 12.72
CA PHE A 87 12.56 -0.03 12.23
C PHE A 87 12.19 -0.61 10.86
N GLY A 88 10.96 -0.36 10.37
CA GLY A 88 10.51 -0.76 9.04
C GLY A 88 10.52 0.38 8.04
N ARG A 89 10.03 0.11 6.83
CA ARG A 89 9.87 1.07 5.74
C ARG A 89 8.39 1.18 5.35
N LEU A 90 7.99 2.36 4.89
CA LEU A 90 6.59 2.71 4.62
C LEU A 90 5.97 1.91 3.46
N ARG A 91 6.77 1.19 2.73
CA ARG A 91 6.44 0.49 1.49
C ARG A 91 5.17 -0.34 1.53
N THR A 92 5.03 -1.24 2.51
CA THR A 92 3.82 -2.08 2.66
C THR A 92 2.57 -1.24 2.85
N THR A 93 2.70 -0.13 3.58
CA THR A 93 1.61 0.80 3.80
C THR A 93 1.24 1.55 2.52
N ILE A 94 2.22 1.96 1.71
CA ILE A 94 1.98 2.62 0.42
C ILE A 94 1.17 1.70 -0.50
N THR A 95 1.60 0.46 -0.70
CA THR A 95 0.87 -0.50 -1.55
C THR A 95 -0.54 -0.81 -1.02
N SER A 96 -0.73 -0.70 0.30
CA SER A 96 -2.06 -0.83 0.90
C SER A 96 -2.96 0.38 0.58
N PHE A 97 -2.43 1.60 0.59
CA PHE A 97 -3.16 2.79 0.15
C PHE A 97 -3.49 2.76 -1.33
N ASP A 98 -2.58 2.23 -2.17
CA ASP A 98 -2.82 2.04 -3.61
C ASP A 98 -3.98 1.06 -3.84
N TYR A 99 -4.01 -0.05 -3.09
CA TYR A 99 -5.13 -1.00 -3.11
C TYR A 99 -6.46 -0.37 -2.67
N ILE A 100 -6.44 0.43 -1.60
CA ILE A 100 -7.62 1.15 -1.11
C ILE A 100 -8.15 2.07 -2.20
N GLU A 101 -7.27 2.83 -2.86
CA GLU A 101 -7.66 3.69 -3.97
C GLU A 101 -8.26 2.92 -5.14
N GLU A 102 -7.63 1.81 -5.54
CA GLU A 102 -8.10 0.97 -6.66
C GLU A 102 -9.46 0.32 -6.38
N ARG A 103 -9.69 -0.15 -5.14
CA ARG A 103 -10.87 -0.94 -4.80
C ARG A 103 -12.02 -0.15 -4.20
N LEU A 104 -11.72 0.89 -3.45
CA LEU A 104 -12.72 1.68 -2.73
C LEU A 104 -12.80 3.13 -3.22
N GLY A 105 -11.88 3.54 -4.08
CA GLY A 105 -11.83 4.86 -4.69
C GLY A 105 -10.99 5.87 -3.90
N TRP A 106 -10.61 6.94 -4.59
CA TRP A 106 -9.75 8.00 -4.08
C TRP A 106 -10.30 8.70 -2.81
N ARG A 107 -11.65 8.83 -2.70
CA ARG A 107 -12.28 9.47 -1.53
C ARG A 107 -12.00 8.68 -0.25
N VAL A 108 -12.15 7.36 -0.30
CA VAL A 108 -11.86 6.50 0.85
C VAL A 108 -10.37 6.59 1.22
N ARG A 109 -9.48 6.60 0.21
CA ARG A 109 -8.05 6.79 0.45
C ARG A 109 -7.75 8.14 1.11
N ALA A 110 -8.31 9.23 0.58
CA ALA A 110 -8.12 10.58 1.13
C ALA A 110 -8.66 10.70 2.56
N ASP A 111 -9.86 10.17 2.83
CA ASP A 111 -10.46 10.14 4.17
C ASP A 111 -9.60 9.31 5.15
N THR A 112 -9.05 8.20 4.68
CA THR A 112 -8.15 7.35 5.47
C THR A 112 -6.87 8.10 5.82
N LEU A 113 -6.23 8.75 4.86
CA LEU A 113 -5.04 9.58 5.10
C LEU A 113 -5.31 10.69 6.13
N ARG A 114 -6.45 11.38 5.97
CA ARG A 114 -6.89 12.43 6.90
C ARG A 114 -7.13 11.86 8.31
N HIS A 115 -7.80 10.72 8.42
CA HIS A 115 -8.04 10.05 9.71
C HIS A 115 -6.74 9.75 10.46
N PHE A 116 -5.72 9.27 9.76
CA PHE A 116 -4.40 8.97 10.32
C PHE A 116 -3.47 10.18 10.37
N ARG A 117 -3.90 11.36 9.88
CA ARG A 117 -3.08 12.56 9.76
C ARG A 117 -1.79 12.34 8.98
N ILE A 118 -1.84 11.44 7.99
CA ILE A 118 -0.71 11.15 7.11
C ILE A 118 -0.78 12.10 5.91
N ASN A 119 0.26 12.91 5.73
CA ASN A 119 0.38 13.74 4.54
C ASN A 119 0.68 12.83 3.31
N GLU A 120 -0.02 13.07 2.21
CA GLU A 120 0.16 12.30 0.99
C GLU A 120 1.60 12.37 0.45
N ALA A 121 2.31 13.48 0.67
CA ALA A 121 3.69 13.63 0.27
C ALA A 121 4.63 12.59 0.90
N VAL A 122 4.30 12.05 2.08
CA VAL A 122 5.07 10.98 2.72
C VAL A 122 5.02 9.71 1.90
N LEU A 123 3.90 9.45 1.21
CA LEU A 123 3.72 8.23 0.41
C LEU A 123 4.57 8.22 -0.88
N SER A 124 5.20 9.33 -1.24
CA SER A 124 6.15 9.37 -2.36
C SER A 124 7.51 8.74 -1.99
N ASP A 125 7.79 8.57 -0.70
CA ASP A 125 9.03 7.98 -0.19
C ASP A 125 8.78 6.62 0.47
N TYR A 126 8.89 5.54 -0.33
CA TYR A 126 8.76 4.18 0.19
C TYR A 126 9.94 3.70 1.06
N MET A 127 10.99 4.51 1.17
CA MET A 127 12.09 4.30 2.10
C MET A 127 11.89 5.05 3.41
N ALA A 128 10.84 5.90 3.54
CA ALA A 128 10.53 6.59 4.77
C ALA A 128 10.45 5.59 5.94
N PRO A 129 11.16 5.88 7.05
CA PRO A 129 11.14 5.00 8.21
C PRO A 129 9.75 5.00 8.86
N THR A 130 9.28 3.81 9.24
CA THR A 130 8.01 3.64 9.93
C THR A 130 8.06 2.47 10.91
N ASN A 131 7.09 2.42 11.81
CA ASN A 131 6.87 1.25 12.64
C ASN A 131 5.64 0.45 12.18
N MET A 132 5.47 -0.74 12.76
CA MET A 132 4.36 -1.64 12.41
C MET A 132 2.97 -1.08 12.77
N ARG A 133 2.88 -0.03 13.60
CA ARG A 133 1.61 0.51 14.08
C ARG A 133 0.77 1.08 12.95
N VAL A 134 1.41 1.73 11.97
CA VAL A 134 0.69 2.33 10.84
C VAL A 134 -0.14 1.30 10.06
N ILE A 135 0.46 0.16 9.71
CA ILE A 135 -0.28 -0.89 8.97
C ILE A 135 -1.26 -1.64 9.88
N THR A 136 -0.96 -1.72 11.20
CA THR A 136 -1.84 -2.33 12.19
C THR A 136 -3.13 -1.53 12.36
N ASP A 137 -3.00 -0.22 12.53
CA ASP A 137 -4.13 0.69 12.70
C ASP A 137 -4.92 0.80 11.38
N LEU A 138 -4.23 0.87 10.23
CA LEU A 138 -4.85 0.87 8.92
C LEU A 138 -5.70 -0.38 8.69
N ALA A 139 -5.15 -1.57 8.92
CA ALA A 139 -5.86 -2.82 8.72
C ALA A 139 -7.12 -2.92 9.60
N LEU A 140 -7.00 -2.51 10.87
CA LEU A 140 -8.13 -2.48 11.80
C LEU A 140 -9.18 -1.44 11.37
N TYR A 141 -8.77 -0.26 10.94
CA TYR A 141 -9.66 0.79 10.44
C TYR A 141 -10.42 0.33 9.20
N MET A 142 -9.73 -0.29 8.24
CA MET A 142 -10.38 -0.81 7.03
C MET A 142 -11.40 -1.89 7.35
N GLN A 143 -11.12 -2.77 8.31
CA GLN A 143 -12.08 -3.78 8.74
C GLN A 143 -13.28 -3.15 9.48
N THR A 144 -13.05 -2.22 10.41
CA THR A 144 -14.12 -1.69 11.26
C THR A 144 -14.95 -0.61 10.59
N LYS A 145 -14.33 0.27 9.81
CA LYS A 145 -14.99 1.41 9.17
C LYS A 145 -15.54 1.08 7.78
N HIS A 146 -14.83 0.25 7.02
CA HIS A 146 -15.18 -0.09 5.64
C HIS A 146 -15.61 -1.55 5.46
N ASN A 147 -15.78 -2.29 6.57
CA ASN A 147 -16.24 -3.70 6.59
C ASN A 147 -15.41 -4.63 5.70
N MET A 148 -14.10 -4.33 5.55
CA MET A 148 -13.22 -5.22 4.79
C MET A 148 -13.10 -6.57 5.50
N SER A 149 -13.39 -7.63 4.75
CA SER A 149 -13.21 -9.02 5.22
C SER A 149 -11.73 -9.41 5.29
N ASP A 150 -11.43 -10.49 6.00
CA ASP A 150 -10.06 -11.05 6.03
C ASP A 150 -9.57 -11.43 4.62
N SER A 151 -10.48 -11.88 3.73
CA SER A 151 -10.15 -12.12 2.31
C SER A 151 -9.76 -10.84 1.57
N GLN A 152 -10.43 -9.73 1.81
CA GLN A 152 -10.08 -8.45 1.20
C GLN A 152 -8.75 -7.91 1.74
N LEU A 153 -8.47 -8.08 3.04
CA LEU A 153 -7.16 -7.76 3.64
C LEU A 153 -6.05 -8.65 3.05
N PHE A 154 -6.33 -9.92 2.81
CA PHE A 154 -5.41 -10.81 2.08
C PHE A 154 -5.12 -10.26 0.68
N HIS A 155 -6.14 -9.86 -0.09
CA HIS A 155 -5.95 -9.27 -1.41
C HIS A 155 -5.21 -7.92 -1.36
N MET A 156 -5.42 -7.13 -0.30
CA MET A 156 -4.63 -5.92 -0.06
C MET A 156 -3.13 -6.26 0.09
N GLY A 157 -2.81 -7.35 0.79
CA GLY A 157 -1.45 -7.86 0.85
C GLY A 157 -0.92 -8.35 -0.51
N MET A 158 -1.73 -9.06 -1.28
CA MET A 158 -1.37 -9.52 -2.63
C MET A 158 -1.06 -8.37 -3.59
N HIS A 159 -1.71 -7.21 -3.42
CA HIS A 159 -1.46 -6.02 -4.23
C HIS A 159 0.00 -5.53 -4.12
N SER A 160 0.73 -5.94 -3.11
CA SER A 160 2.16 -5.61 -2.97
C SER A 160 2.99 -6.01 -4.19
N SER A 161 2.67 -7.12 -4.87
CA SER A 161 3.37 -7.54 -6.08
C SER A 161 3.11 -6.59 -7.26
N VAL A 162 1.92 -5.98 -7.33
CA VAL A 162 1.57 -4.98 -8.34
C VAL A 162 2.34 -3.68 -8.09
N GLY A 163 2.20 -3.12 -6.89
CA GLY A 163 2.86 -1.85 -6.52
C GLY A 163 4.38 -1.92 -6.49
N ASN A 164 4.93 -3.12 -6.28
CA ASN A 164 6.38 -3.32 -6.19
C ASN A 164 7.03 -3.79 -7.50
N ARG A 165 6.26 -4.11 -8.54
CA ARG A 165 6.78 -4.73 -9.77
C ARG A 165 7.88 -3.90 -10.44
N ASN A 166 7.69 -2.59 -10.52
CA ASN A 166 8.61 -1.65 -11.16
C ASN A 166 9.60 -0.99 -10.19
N THR A 167 9.88 -1.64 -9.07
CA THR A 167 10.79 -1.13 -8.04
C THR A 167 11.97 -2.07 -7.85
N LEU A 168 12.89 -1.70 -6.94
CA LEU A 168 14.03 -2.57 -6.58
C LEU A 168 13.59 -3.98 -6.17
N ILE A 169 12.46 -4.12 -5.45
CA ILE A 169 11.97 -5.45 -5.05
C ILE A 169 11.60 -6.28 -6.28
N GLY A 170 10.82 -5.71 -7.19
CA GLY A 170 10.45 -6.41 -8.42
C GLY A 170 11.67 -6.73 -9.28
N ALA A 171 12.60 -5.79 -9.43
CA ALA A 171 13.83 -6.01 -10.18
C ALA A 171 14.68 -7.17 -9.59
N VAL A 172 14.81 -7.23 -8.27
CA VAL A 172 15.59 -8.29 -7.60
C VAL A 172 14.85 -9.64 -7.69
N LEU A 173 13.55 -9.68 -7.38
CA LEU A 173 12.79 -10.94 -7.40
C LEU A 173 12.63 -11.53 -8.79
N SER A 174 12.54 -10.70 -9.84
CA SER A 174 12.47 -11.18 -11.22
C SER A 174 13.77 -11.85 -11.73
N THR A 175 14.87 -11.73 -10.99
CA THR A 175 16.12 -12.44 -11.31
C THR A 175 16.18 -13.86 -10.75
N ALA A 176 15.24 -14.24 -9.87
CA ALA A 176 15.20 -15.59 -9.33
C ALA A 176 14.92 -16.63 -10.43
N ARG A 177 15.61 -17.75 -10.38
CA ARG A 177 15.50 -18.84 -11.37
C ARG A 177 14.18 -19.59 -11.26
N ASP A 178 13.65 -19.66 -10.04
CA ASP A 178 12.43 -20.37 -9.70
C ASP A 178 11.75 -19.78 -8.45
N ILE A 179 10.58 -20.30 -8.13
CA ILE A 179 9.78 -19.83 -6.98
C ILE A 179 10.53 -20.07 -5.65
N THR A 180 11.27 -21.16 -5.54
CA THR A 180 12.04 -21.51 -4.33
C THR A 180 13.10 -20.44 -4.04
N GLU A 181 13.87 -20.08 -5.07
CA GLU A 181 14.86 -18.99 -4.97
C GLU A 181 14.20 -17.65 -4.70
N ALA A 182 13.06 -17.36 -5.32
CA ALA A 182 12.33 -16.11 -5.08
C ALA A 182 11.92 -15.97 -3.59
N TYR A 183 11.45 -17.03 -2.95
CA TYR A 183 11.17 -16.99 -1.50
C TYR A 183 12.43 -16.85 -0.66
N ALA A 184 13.52 -17.51 -1.01
CA ALA A 184 14.80 -17.35 -0.32
C ALA A 184 15.27 -15.90 -0.39
N ILE A 185 15.31 -15.29 -1.57
CA ILE A 185 15.69 -13.88 -1.77
C ILE A 185 14.72 -12.96 -1.00
N TYR A 186 13.42 -13.19 -1.12
CA TYR A 186 12.42 -12.36 -0.45
C TYR A 186 12.60 -12.33 1.07
N ILE A 187 12.87 -13.48 1.69
CA ILE A 187 12.96 -13.61 3.15
C ILE A 187 14.37 -13.27 3.65
N ASP A 188 15.41 -13.81 3.00
CA ASP A 188 16.78 -13.69 3.52
C ASP A 188 17.47 -12.37 3.19
N GLU A 189 17.02 -11.70 2.13
CA GLU A 189 17.61 -10.43 1.69
C GLU A 189 16.62 -9.27 1.84
N LEU A 190 15.49 -9.30 1.12
CA LEU A 190 14.59 -8.16 1.02
C LEU A 190 13.84 -7.89 2.33
N ALA A 191 13.32 -8.92 3.00
CA ALA A 191 12.61 -8.73 4.25
C ALA A 191 13.52 -8.11 5.32
N LYS A 192 14.77 -8.52 5.41
CA LYS A 192 15.76 -7.94 6.34
C LYS A 192 16.08 -6.48 6.05
N PHE A 193 15.95 -6.05 4.80
CA PHE A 193 16.19 -4.67 4.41
C PHE A 193 15.00 -3.75 4.64
N PHE A 194 13.78 -4.25 4.37
CA PHE A 194 12.56 -3.44 4.42
C PHE A 194 11.76 -3.59 5.70
N GLU A 195 11.88 -4.73 6.42
CA GLU A 195 11.01 -5.08 7.53
C GLU A 195 11.83 -5.55 8.76
N ASN A 196 12.35 -4.59 9.51
CA ASN A 196 13.13 -4.86 10.73
C ASN A 196 12.26 -4.88 12.01
N ASN A 197 10.95 -5.02 11.89
CA ASN A 197 10.05 -5.21 13.04
C ASN A 197 9.93 -6.69 13.43
N LEU A 198 10.08 -7.58 12.45
CA LEU A 198 9.91 -9.02 12.61
C LEU A 198 11.14 -9.78 12.12
N ARG A 199 11.46 -10.85 12.81
CA ARG A 199 12.39 -11.86 12.34
C ARG A 199 11.61 -12.93 11.60
N TYR A 200 11.94 -13.13 10.34
CA TYR A 200 11.47 -14.24 9.54
C TYR A 200 12.47 -15.37 9.53
N THR A 201 11.98 -16.61 9.57
CA THR A 201 12.83 -17.81 9.52
C THR A 201 12.15 -18.83 8.62
N ILE A 202 12.82 -19.22 7.54
CA ILE A 202 12.40 -20.36 6.73
C ILE A 202 12.74 -21.64 7.49
N THR A 203 11.72 -22.41 7.88
CA THR A 203 11.88 -23.68 8.60
C THR A 203 11.81 -24.88 7.66
N LEU A 204 11.22 -24.71 6.48
CA LEU A 204 11.19 -25.68 5.39
C LEU A 204 11.19 -24.95 4.06
N LEU A 205 12.04 -25.38 3.12
CA LEU A 205 12.01 -24.90 1.74
C LEU A 205 12.22 -26.09 0.80
N ARG A 206 11.27 -26.33 -0.08
CA ARG A 206 11.28 -27.41 -1.09
C ARG A 206 10.74 -26.87 -2.42
N GLU A 207 10.85 -27.66 -3.47
CA GLU A 207 10.39 -27.28 -4.82
C GLU A 207 8.88 -26.99 -4.90
N ASP A 208 8.08 -27.56 -4.01
CA ASP A 208 6.62 -27.45 -3.99
C ASP A 208 6.06 -26.60 -2.85
N ARG A 209 6.89 -26.25 -1.85
CA ARG A 209 6.40 -25.57 -0.64
C ARG A 209 7.49 -24.85 0.15
N CYS A 210 7.02 -23.87 0.94
CA CYS A 210 7.83 -23.20 1.96
C CYS A 210 7.05 -23.14 3.29
N THR A 211 7.74 -23.32 4.42
CA THR A 211 7.20 -23.01 5.74
C THR A 211 8.03 -21.88 6.34
N LEU A 212 7.34 -20.84 6.76
CA LEU A 212 7.93 -19.63 7.29
C LEU A 212 7.41 -19.34 8.71
N GLU A 213 8.28 -18.97 9.62
CA GLU A 213 7.92 -18.42 10.93
C GLU A 213 8.26 -16.93 11.00
N ALA A 214 7.36 -16.16 11.64
CA ALA A 214 7.53 -14.73 11.91
C ALA A 214 7.36 -14.46 13.41
N VAL A 215 8.36 -13.78 13.99
CA VAL A 215 8.40 -13.43 15.42
C VAL A 215 8.77 -11.96 15.56
N SER A 216 8.08 -11.23 16.43
CA SER A 216 8.42 -9.84 16.76
C SER A 216 9.82 -9.75 17.36
N TYR A 217 10.63 -8.80 16.90
CA TYR A 217 11.82 -8.45 17.65
C TYR A 217 11.41 -7.88 19.01
N ARG A 218 11.96 -8.44 20.07
CA ARG A 218 11.60 -8.09 21.44
C ARG A 218 11.82 -6.60 21.72
N TYR A 219 12.97 -6.07 21.33
CA TYR A 219 13.29 -4.66 21.54
C TYR A 219 12.34 -3.69 20.82
N VAL A 220 11.77 -4.10 19.65
CA VAL A 220 10.78 -3.29 18.92
C VAL A 220 9.43 -3.33 19.65
N ALA A 221 9.00 -4.52 20.06
CA ALA A 221 7.75 -4.69 20.80
C ALA A 221 7.78 -3.91 22.13
N GLU A 222 8.88 -3.97 22.87
CA GLU A 222 9.11 -3.21 24.10
C GLU A 222 9.08 -1.68 23.84
N ALA A 223 9.74 -1.21 22.78
CA ALA A 223 9.76 0.21 22.41
C ALA A 223 8.37 0.75 22.06
N LEU A 224 7.49 -0.10 21.50
CA LEU A 224 6.11 0.26 21.17
C LEU A 224 5.11 -0.07 22.30
N GLY A 225 5.56 -0.62 23.42
CA GLY A 225 4.72 -0.96 24.58
C GLY A 225 3.73 -2.09 24.32
N VAL A 226 4.05 -3.04 23.42
CA VAL A 226 3.18 -4.15 23.03
C VAL A 226 3.87 -5.49 23.25
N ARG A 227 3.08 -6.55 23.45
CA ARG A 227 3.60 -7.91 23.58
C ARG A 227 4.02 -8.47 22.21
N HIS A 228 3.22 -8.25 21.19
CA HIS A 228 3.42 -8.70 19.82
C HIS A 228 3.09 -7.57 18.86
N LEU A 229 3.85 -7.46 17.79
CA LEU A 229 3.63 -6.46 16.74
C LEU A 229 2.54 -6.90 15.77
N GLY A 230 1.71 -5.96 15.37
CA GLY A 230 0.59 -6.21 14.45
C GLY A 230 -0.66 -6.72 15.17
N ASN A 231 -1.54 -7.30 14.41
CA ASN A 231 -2.79 -7.93 14.83
C ASN A 231 -3.15 -9.04 13.81
N LYS A 232 -4.28 -9.74 14.02
CA LYS A 232 -4.74 -10.79 13.10
C LYS A 232 -5.00 -10.27 11.68
N GLN A 233 -5.41 -9.02 11.54
CA GLN A 233 -5.64 -8.37 10.26
C GLN A 233 -4.35 -8.20 9.46
N VAL A 234 -3.28 -7.79 10.15
CA VAL A 234 -1.93 -7.71 9.54
C VAL A 234 -1.43 -9.10 9.15
N CYS A 235 -1.78 -10.15 9.90
CA CYS A 235 -1.43 -11.52 9.52
C CYS A 235 -2.11 -11.93 8.20
N ALA A 236 -3.37 -11.51 7.98
CA ALA A 236 -4.05 -11.73 6.70
C ALA A 236 -3.36 -10.98 5.54
N ILE A 237 -2.99 -9.71 5.76
CA ILE A 237 -2.21 -8.92 4.77
C ILE A 237 -0.88 -9.63 4.47
N ARG A 238 -0.16 -10.07 5.49
CA ARG A 238 1.12 -10.77 5.32
C ARG A 238 0.97 -12.08 4.55
N ALA A 239 -0.08 -12.86 4.84
CA ALA A 239 -0.38 -14.05 4.06
C ALA A 239 -0.59 -13.73 2.57
N GLY A 240 -1.28 -12.62 2.25
CA GLY A 240 -1.43 -12.13 0.89
C GLY A 240 -0.11 -11.72 0.25
N MET A 241 0.75 -10.98 0.97
CA MET A 241 2.09 -10.63 0.48
C MET A 241 2.91 -11.88 0.15
N LEU A 242 2.89 -12.87 1.02
CA LEU A 242 3.57 -14.15 0.79
C LEU A 242 2.97 -14.90 -0.40
N ALA A 243 1.64 -14.92 -0.55
CA ALA A 243 0.98 -15.56 -1.68
C ALA A 243 1.35 -14.93 -3.02
N SER A 244 1.71 -13.65 -3.05
CA SER A 244 2.01 -12.91 -4.26
C SER A 244 3.46 -13.03 -4.77
N VAL A 245 4.36 -13.64 -4.02
CA VAL A 245 5.79 -13.77 -4.42
C VAL A 245 5.95 -14.42 -5.80
N PRO A 246 5.21 -15.48 -6.18
CA PRO A 246 5.34 -16.06 -7.54
C PRO A 246 4.96 -15.10 -8.67
N HIS A 247 4.17 -14.05 -8.40
CA HIS A 247 3.80 -13.07 -9.43
C HIS A 247 4.99 -12.31 -10.01
N TYR A 248 6.10 -12.18 -9.28
CA TYR A 248 7.33 -11.57 -9.80
C TYR A 248 8.00 -12.41 -10.88
N LEU A 249 7.67 -13.70 -10.96
CA LEU A 249 8.11 -14.63 -11.99
C LEU A 249 7.00 -14.96 -13.02
N ASP A 250 5.95 -14.11 -13.09
CA ASP A 250 4.77 -14.32 -13.94
C ASP A 250 4.05 -15.67 -13.70
N GLN A 251 4.20 -16.22 -12.47
CA GLN A 251 3.54 -17.44 -12.05
C GLN A 251 2.24 -17.14 -11.27
N PRO A 252 1.27 -18.07 -11.24
CA PRO A 252 0.08 -17.93 -10.40
C PRO A 252 0.43 -17.76 -8.92
N GLN A 253 -0.50 -17.21 -8.15
CA GLN A 253 -0.32 -17.05 -6.69
C GLN A 253 -0.11 -18.40 -5.99
N ALA A 254 0.68 -18.37 -4.91
CA ALA A 254 0.80 -19.50 -4.00
C ALA A 254 -0.43 -19.59 -3.08
N SER A 255 -0.71 -20.80 -2.58
CA SER A 255 -1.69 -21.00 -1.51
C SER A 255 -1.00 -20.83 -0.16
N VAL A 256 -1.53 -19.95 0.69
CA VAL A 256 -0.96 -19.67 2.01
C VAL A 256 -1.98 -19.92 3.10
N THR A 257 -1.59 -20.68 4.13
CA THR A 257 -2.35 -20.86 5.37
C THR A 257 -1.53 -20.43 6.57
N GLU A 258 -2.18 -19.95 7.64
CA GLU A 258 -1.53 -19.58 8.91
C GLU A 258 -2.03 -20.52 10.03
N PRO A 259 -1.41 -21.72 10.23
CA PRO A 259 -1.82 -22.66 11.26
C PRO A 259 -1.56 -22.14 12.68
N LEU A 260 -0.49 -21.36 12.90
CA LEU A 260 -0.15 -20.75 14.19
C LEU A 260 -0.11 -19.23 14.08
N CYS A 261 -0.64 -18.53 15.09
CA CYS A 261 -0.64 -17.06 15.13
C CYS A 261 -0.54 -16.53 16.58
N VAL A 262 0.44 -15.66 16.83
CA VAL A 262 0.63 -15.04 18.16
C VAL A 262 -0.61 -14.30 18.66
N HIS A 263 -1.44 -13.78 17.74
CA HIS A 263 -2.69 -13.09 18.06
C HIS A 263 -3.86 -14.05 18.35
N ARG A 264 -3.64 -15.36 18.19
CA ARG A 264 -4.53 -16.45 18.64
C ARG A 264 -3.99 -17.16 19.90
N GLY A 265 -2.85 -16.73 20.42
CA GLY A 265 -2.23 -17.28 21.64
C GLY A 265 -1.06 -18.24 21.37
N ASP A 266 -0.68 -18.46 20.13
CA ASP A 266 0.47 -19.29 19.78
C ASP A 266 1.79 -18.55 20.06
N SER A 267 2.91 -19.28 20.03
CA SER A 267 4.25 -18.71 20.28
C SER A 267 4.85 -17.98 19.08
N VAL A 268 4.40 -18.31 17.89
CA VAL A 268 4.87 -17.74 16.61
C VAL A 268 3.70 -17.58 15.62
N CYS A 269 3.86 -16.71 14.61
CA CYS A 269 3.05 -16.80 13.42
C CYS A 269 3.76 -17.73 12.43
N ARG A 270 3.10 -18.82 12.02
CA ARG A 270 3.63 -19.76 11.04
C ARG A 270 2.77 -19.74 9.79
N TYR A 271 3.43 -19.63 8.64
CA TYR A 271 2.81 -19.65 7.32
C TYR A 271 3.25 -20.89 6.57
N GLU A 272 2.29 -21.70 6.11
CA GLU A 272 2.51 -22.82 5.21
C GLU A 272 2.12 -22.38 3.81
N ILE A 273 3.09 -22.39 2.91
CA ILE A 273 3.00 -21.85 1.56
C ILE A 273 3.16 -23.02 0.58
N LYS A 274 2.13 -23.29 -0.21
CA LYS A 274 2.18 -24.29 -1.30
C LYS A 274 2.34 -23.54 -2.62
N PHE A 275 3.35 -23.90 -3.39
CA PHE A 275 3.63 -23.29 -4.68
C PHE A 275 2.62 -23.73 -5.73
N PRO A 276 2.31 -22.88 -6.72
CA PRO A 276 1.48 -23.28 -7.82
C PRO A 276 2.16 -24.41 -8.62
N HIS A 277 1.38 -25.41 -9.03
CA HIS A 277 1.90 -26.39 -9.97
C HIS A 277 2.06 -25.73 -11.34
N VAL A 278 3.30 -25.56 -11.76
CA VAL A 278 3.60 -25.21 -13.15
C VAL A 278 3.49 -26.50 -13.95
N ALA A 279 2.45 -26.66 -14.75
CA ALA A 279 2.42 -27.73 -15.73
C ALA A 279 3.65 -27.53 -16.64
N SER A 280 4.55 -28.52 -16.63
CA SER A 280 5.66 -28.54 -17.58
C SER A 280 5.09 -28.49 -18.99
N LEU A 281 5.36 -27.39 -19.70
CA LEU A 281 5.02 -27.25 -21.10
C LEU A 281 5.90 -28.15 -21.96
#